data_2f3454f2f4011d18d783bc96a141f387
#
_entry.id   2f3454f2f4011d18d783bc96a141f387
#
_cell.length_a   1.000
_cell.length_b   1.000
_cell.length_c   1.000
_cell.angle_alpha   90.00
_cell.angle_beta   90.00
_cell.angle_gamma   90.00
#
_symmetry.space_group_name_H-M   'P 1'
#
loop_
_entity.id
_entity.type
_entity.pdbx_description
1 polymer ?
#
loop_
_entity_poly.entity_id
_entity_poly.type
_entity_poly.pdbx_seq_one_letter_code
_entity_poly.pdbx_strand_id
1 'polypeptide(L)'
;MALASGCTLSNTPRRSLAELRTALLNHDADTAFRYVDVDSIVRCMVRDIFAKYESKADDPLMILGIKAGREAAGLLMPAVAELARNRVRAAILSPDEGGYFEYVQKGSVWYLDIATDGKTAVVNPIGKPETKFRMRQMEDGHWKIVEIMRE
;
A
#
# COMPACT_ATOMS: atom_id res chain seq x y z
N MET A 1 4.46 3.58 -44.51
CA MET A 1 4.93 3.51 -43.11
C MET A 1 3.86 4.13 -42.22
N ALA A 2 3.02 3.33 -41.61
CA ALA A 2 1.97 3.77 -40.73
C ALA A 2 2.55 3.80 -39.30
N LEU A 3 2.76 4.98 -38.76
CA LEU A 3 3.05 5.16 -37.36
C LEU A 3 1.77 4.86 -36.57
N ALA A 4 1.69 3.66 -36.01
CA ALA A 4 0.69 3.34 -35.00
C ALA A 4 1.04 4.15 -33.75
N SER A 5 0.51 5.38 -33.68
CA SER A 5 0.41 6.13 -32.42
C SER A 5 -0.55 5.36 -31.54
N GLY A 6 -0.03 4.35 -30.83
CA GLY A 6 -0.76 3.72 -29.76
C GLY A 6 -1.09 4.81 -28.75
N CYS A 7 -2.37 5.16 -28.65
CA CYS A 7 -2.89 5.90 -27.51
C CYS A 7 -2.54 5.09 -26.27
N THR A 8 -1.42 5.38 -25.66
CA THR A 8 -1.16 5.01 -24.26
C THR A 8 -2.20 5.74 -23.45
N LEU A 9 -3.35 5.10 -23.25
CA LEU A 9 -4.31 5.50 -22.23
C LEU A 9 -3.49 5.69 -20.95
N SER A 10 -3.25 6.95 -20.59
CA SER A 10 -2.35 7.31 -19.51
C SER A 10 -2.76 6.57 -18.24
N ASN A 11 -1.94 5.62 -17.82
CA ASN A 11 -2.10 4.93 -16.55
C ASN A 11 -1.93 5.95 -15.43
N THR A 12 -3.02 6.42 -14.88
CA THR A 12 -3.05 7.36 -13.77
C THR A 12 -3.21 6.62 -12.44
N PRO A 13 -2.76 7.20 -11.31
CA PRO A 13 -3.02 6.63 -9.99
C PRO A 13 -4.53 6.37 -9.77
N ARG A 14 -5.38 7.30 -10.20
CA ARG A 14 -6.85 7.19 -10.08
C ARG A 14 -7.41 5.98 -10.84
N ARG A 15 -6.89 5.72 -12.04
CA ARG A 15 -7.32 4.55 -12.82
C ARG A 15 -6.91 3.25 -12.13
N SER A 16 -5.66 3.16 -11.67
CA SER A 16 -5.19 1.97 -10.92
C SER A 16 -6.00 1.72 -9.66
N LEU A 17 -6.42 2.78 -8.97
CA LEU A 17 -7.31 2.68 -7.80
C LEU A 17 -8.73 2.24 -8.19
N ALA A 18 -9.24 2.67 -9.34
CA ALA A 18 -10.54 2.19 -9.84
C ALA A 18 -10.51 0.71 -10.18
N GLU A 19 -9.42 0.24 -10.81
CA GLU A 19 -9.22 -1.18 -11.11
C GLU A 19 -9.06 -2.01 -9.82
N LEU A 20 -8.30 -1.50 -8.83
CA LEU A 20 -8.20 -2.11 -7.50
C LEU A 20 -9.58 -2.23 -6.85
N ARG A 21 -10.36 -1.15 -6.88
CA ARG A 21 -11.72 -1.16 -6.33
C ARG A 21 -12.60 -2.22 -6.98
N THR A 22 -12.54 -2.33 -8.30
CA THR A 22 -13.29 -3.34 -9.07
C THR A 22 -12.87 -4.75 -8.67
N ALA A 23 -11.56 -5.01 -8.55
CA ALA A 23 -11.04 -6.29 -8.10
C ALA A 23 -11.53 -6.66 -6.70
N LEU A 24 -11.50 -5.69 -5.76
CA LEU A 24 -11.99 -5.90 -4.39
C LEU A 24 -13.50 -6.21 -4.35
N LEU A 25 -14.31 -5.51 -5.15
CA LEU A 25 -15.75 -5.74 -5.24
C LEU A 25 -16.09 -7.13 -5.85
N ASN A 26 -15.22 -7.63 -6.71
CA ASN A 26 -15.35 -8.94 -7.34
C ASN A 26 -14.65 -10.06 -6.55
N HIS A 27 -14.09 -9.76 -5.39
CA HIS A 27 -13.33 -10.73 -4.56
C HIS A 27 -12.14 -11.35 -5.33
N ASP A 28 -11.58 -10.62 -6.29
CA ASP A 28 -10.45 -11.04 -7.11
C ASP A 28 -9.13 -10.59 -6.45
N ALA A 29 -8.62 -11.46 -5.58
CA ALA A 29 -7.38 -11.20 -4.84
C ALA A 29 -6.17 -11.09 -5.77
N ASP A 30 -6.10 -11.88 -6.84
CA ASP A 30 -4.95 -11.89 -7.74
C ASP A 30 -4.86 -10.57 -8.53
N THR A 31 -5.97 -10.07 -9.03
CA THR A 31 -6.02 -8.75 -9.66
C THR A 31 -5.76 -7.64 -8.63
N ALA A 32 -6.29 -7.73 -7.41
CA ALA A 32 -6.03 -6.73 -6.37
C ALA A 32 -4.54 -6.59 -6.05
N PHE A 33 -3.78 -7.70 -5.96
CA PHE A 33 -2.33 -7.67 -5.71
C PHE A 33 -1.50 -7.04 -6.85
N ARG A 34 -2.06 -6.85 -8.03
CA ARG A 34 -1.40 -6.06 -9.08
C ARG A 34 -1.31 -4.58 -8.71
N TYR A 35 -2.19 -4.08 -7.83
CA TYR A 35 -2.30 -2.68 -7.43
C TYR A 35 -1.87 -2.42 -5.99
N VAL A 36 -1.51 -3.45 -5.23
CA VAL A 36 -1.06 -3.35 -3.84
C VAL A 36 0.25 -4.10 -3.66
N ASP A 37 1.29 -3.42 -3.20
CA ASP A 37 2.58 -4.00 -2.84
C ASP A 37 2.63 -4.23 -1.33
N VAL A 38 2.10 -5.37 -0.90
CA VAL A 38 2.03 -5.73 0.54
C VAL A 38 3.42 -5.77 1.16
N ASP A 39 4.43 -6.24 0.44
CA ASP A 39 5.81 -6.35 0.94
C ASP A 39 6.40 -4.97 1.25
N SER A 40 6.20 -4.00 0.35
CA SER A 40 6.62 -2.62 0.58
C SER A 40 5.86 -1.98 1.73
N ILE A 41 4.56 -2.20 1.83
CA ILE A 41 3.73 -1.69 2.93
C ILE A 41 4.23 -2.23 4.26
N VAL A 42 4.45 -3.54 4.38
CA VAL A 42 4.92 -4.18 5.61
C VAL A 42 6.31 -3.65 6.00
N ARG A 43 7.24 -3.54 5.05
CA ARG A 43 8.56 -2.97 5.30
C ARG A 43 8.50 -1.53 5.82
N CYS A 44 7.66 -0.69 5.22
CA CYS A 44 7.46 0.68 5.68
C CYS A 44 6.88 0.71 7.09
N MET A 45 5.87 -0.11 7.38
CA MET A 45 5.28 -0.18 8.72
C MET A 45 6.28 -0.60 9.79
N VAL A 46 7.10 -1.63 9.51
CA VAL A 46 8.15 -2.09 10.44
C VAL A 46 9.21 -1.01 10.65
N ARG A 47 9.68 -0.36 9.58
CA ARG A 47 10.60 0.78 9.65
C ARG A 47 10.06 1.89 10.55
N ASP A 48 8.81 2.27 10.37
CA ASP A 48 8.18 3.37 11.11
C ASP A 48 8.00 3.03 12.59
N ILE A 49 7.69 1.77 12.91
CA ILE A 49 7.66 1.27 14.29
C ILE A 49 9.02 1.44 14.95
N PHE A 50 10.11 0.97 14.30
CA PHE A 50 11.46 1.12 14.85
C PHE A 50 11.88 2.58 14.99
N ALA A 51 11.59 3.44 14.00
CA ALA A 51 11.88 4.86 14.07
C ALA A 51 11.17 5.55 15.25
N LYS A 52 9.92 5.16 15.52
CA LYS A 52 9.16 5.66 16.67
C LYS A 52 9.78 5.25 18.02
N TYR A 53 10.32 4.04 18.10
CA TYR A 53 11.02 3.58 19.31
C TYR A 53 12.38 4.26 19.46
N GLU A 54 13.14 4.43 18.37
CA GLU A 54 14.43 5.14 18.40
C GLU A 54 14.28 6.60 18.84
N SER A 55 13.24 7.29 18.39
CA SER A 55 13.01 8.68 18.76
C SER A 55 12.69 8.88 20.27
N LYS A 56 12.36 7.81 20.99
CA LYS A 56 12.04 7.80 22.41
C LYS A 56 13.12 7.16 23.28
N ALA A 57 14.21 6.68 22.66
CA ALA A 57 15.27 5.97 23.35
C ALA A 57 16.32 6.97 23.88
N ASP A 58 16.36 7.16 25.19
CA ASP A 58 17.34 8.02 25.88
C ASP A 58 18.53 7.21 26.46
N ASP A 59 18.42 5.88 26.51
CA ASP A 59 19.41 4.98 27.07
C ASP A 59 20.21 4.25 25.99
N PRO A 60 21.56 4.23 26.07
CA PRO A 60 22.42 3.49 25.13
C PRO A 60 22.09 2.00 25.01
N LEU A 61 21.69 1.34 26.10
CA LEU A 61 21.27 -0.07 26.08
C LEU A 61 19.97 -0.26 25.31
N MET A 62 19.04 0.67 25.42
CA MET A 62 17.80 0.66 24.67
C MET A 62 18.06 0.85 23.18
N ILE A 63 18.96 1.76 22.81
CA ILE A 63 19.38 1.99 21.42
C ILE A 63 20.01 0.73 20.82
N LEU A 64 20.87 0.05 21.58
CA LEU A 64 21.49 -1.21 21.18
C LEU A 64 20.44 -2.32 20.96
N GLY A 65 19.47 -2.43 21.88
CA GLY A 65 18.36 -3.38 21.77
C GLY A 65 17.48 -3.12 20.54
N ILE A 66 17.20 -1.86 20.22
CA ILE A 66 16.43 -1.48 19.02
C ILE A 66 17.19 -1.85 17.74
N LYS A 67 18.52 -1.62 17.69
CA LYS A 67 19.35 -2.03 16.56
C LYS A 67 19.34 -3.53 16.34
N ALA A 68 19.54 -4.31 17.39
CA ALA A 68 19.49 -5.77 17.34
C ALA A 68 18.09 -6.28 16.90
N GLY A 69 17.03 -5.66 17.42
CA GLY A 69 15.66 -5.96 17.02
C GLY A 69 15.38 -5.65 15.55
N ARG A 70 15.95 -4.56 15.03
CA ARG A 70 15.83 -4.20 13.60
C ARG A 70 16.51 -5.23 12.69
N GLU A 71 17.70 -5.69 13.05
CA GLU A 71 18.41 -6.74 12.30
C GLU A 71 17.63 -8.05 12.31
N ALA A 72 17.12 -8.46 13.47
CA ALA A 72 16.28 -9.65 13.61
C ALA A 72 14.99 -9.53 12.79
N ALA A 73 14.34 -8.37 12.82
CA ALA A 73 13.15 -8.11 12.01
C ALA A 73 13.46 -8.20 10.51
N GLY A 74 14.64 -7.76 10.07
CA GLY A 74 15.09 -7.90 8.67
C GLY A 74 15.15 -9.35 8.22
N LEU A 75 15.62 -10.25 9.07
CA LEU A 75 15.69 -11.69 8.79
C LEU A 75 14.29 -12.34 8.71
N LEU A 76 13.34 -11.85 9.49
CA LEU A 76 11.97 -12.37 9.53
C LEU A 76 11.05 -11.72 8.50
N MET A 77 11.49 -10.66 7.83
CA MET A 77 10.67 -9.87 6.91
C MET A 77 9.98 -10.69 5.82
N PRO A 78 10.62 -11.67 5.15
CA PRO A 78 9.95 -12.49 4.15
C PRO A 78 8.76 -13.26 4.73
N ALA A 79 8.91 -13.84 5.91
CA ALA A 79 7.84 -14.59 6.58
C ALA A 79 6.69 -13.67 7.02
N VAL A 80 7.01 -12.49 7.55
CA VAL A 80 6.01 -11.48 7.94
C VAL A 80 5.24 -10.97 6.73
N ALA A 81 5.93 -10.70 5.62
CA ALA A 81 5.30 -10.25 4.38
C ALA A 81 4.37 -11.34 3.79
N GLU A 82 4.80 -12.61 3.83
CA GLU A 82 3.96 -13.72 3.38
C GLU A 82 2.71 -13.89 4.24
N LEU A 83 2.84 -13.82 5.57
CA LEU A 83 1.70 -13.84 6.49
C LEU A 83 0.74 -12.68 6.21
N ALA A 84 1.26 -11.48 5.97
CA ALA A 84 0.44 -10.33 5.63
C ALA A 84 -0.29 -10.52 4.28
N ARG A 85 0.39 -11.04 3.24
CA ARG A 85 -0.26 -11.36 1.96
C ARG A 85 -1.40 -12.38 2.14
N ASN A 86 -1.17 -13.43 2.92
CA ASN A 86 -2.19 -14.45 3.19
C ASN A 86 -3.39 -13.87 3.94
N ARG A 87 -3.17 -12.97 4.89
CA ARG A 87 -4.23 -12.25 5.61
C ARG A 87 -5.03 -11.35 4.68
N VAL A 88 -4.36 -10.58 3.84
CA VAL A 88 -5.02 -9.71 2.84
C VAL A 88 -5.83 -10.54 1.84
N ARG A 89 -5.25 -11.65 1.35
CA ARG A 89 -5.94 -12.58 0.44
C ARG A 89 -7.20 -13.14 1.09
N ALA A 90 -7.10 -13.63 2.30
CA ALA A 90 -8.26 -14.16 3.05
C ALA A 90 -9.35 -13.10 3.24
N ALA A 91 -8.97 -11.86 3.58
CA ALA A 91 -9.92 -10.76 3.73
C ALA A 91 -10.62 -10.40 2.42
N ILE A 92 -9.95 -10.48 1.27
CA ILE A 92 -10.56 -10.23 -0.04
C ILE A 92 -11.55 -11.34 -0.40
N LEU A 93 -11.19 -12.60 -0.14
CA LEU A 93 -12.03 -13.76 -0.47
C LEU A 93 -13.21 -13.95 0.47
N SER A 94 -13.11 -13.46 1.70
CA SER A 94 -14.15 -13.57 2.74
C SER A 94 -14.48 -12.19 3.34
N PRO A 95 -15.17 -11.32 2.60
CA PRO A 95 -15.35 -9.91 2.95
C PRO A 95 -16.18 -9.70 4.23
N ASP A 96 -17.02 -10.64 4.59
CA ASP A 96 -17.90 -10.54 5.78
C ASP A 96 -17.10 -10.58 7.10
N GLU A 97 -15.90 -11.15 7.08
CA GLU A 97 -15.01 -11.23 8.25
C GLU A 97 -14.12 -9.99 8.42
N GLY A 98 -13.90 -9.22 7.37
CA GLY A 98 -12.89 -8.15 7.34
C GLY A 98 -13.40 -6.72 7.54
N GLY A 99 -14.68 -6.47 7.43
CA GLY A 99 -15.31 -5.14 7.62
C GLY A 99 -14.91 -4.07 6.60
N TYR A 100 -13.95 -4.34 5.69
CA TYR A 100 -13.46 -3.36 4.70
C TYR A 100 -14.40 -3.24 3.49
N PHE A 101 -15.16 -4.29 3.18
CA PHE A 101 -15.97 -4.37 1.97
C PHE A 101 -17.03 -3.27 1.89
N GLU A 102 -17.64 -2.96 3.02
CA GLU A 102 -18.59 -1.86 3.13
C GLU A 102 -17.94 -0.50 2.81
N TYR A 103 -16.69 -0.29 3.24
CA TYR A 103 -15.94 0.92 2.90
C TYR A 103 -15.62 0.99 1.40
N VAL A 104 -15.27 -0.14 0.78
CA VAL A 104 -15.01 -0.21 -0.65
C VAL A 104 -16.26 0.01 -1.48
N GLN A 105 -17.41 -0.54 -1.04
CA GLN A 105 -18.71 -0.31 -1.69
C GLN A 105 -19.12 1.16 -1.64
N LYS A 106 -19.01 1.79 -0.47
CA LYS A 106 -19.38 3.20 -0.26
C LYS A 106 -18.35 4.18 -0.79
N GLY A 107 -17.08 3.73 -0.91
CA GLY A 107 -15.96 4.54 -1.39
C GLY A 107 -16.06 4.84 -2.88
N SER A 108 -15.61 6.01 -3.27
CA SER A 108 -15.45 6.39 -4.67
C SER A 108 -14.06 6.98 -4.90
N VAL A 109 -13.42 6.58 -6.00
CA VAL A 109 -12.12 7.14 -6.41
C VAL A 109 -12.19 8.63 -6.76
N TRP A 110 -13.38 9.18 -6.91
CA TRP A 110 -13.60 10.60 -7.15
C TRP A 110 -13.46 11.46 -5.89
N TYR A 111 -13.61 10.87 -4.70
CA TYR A 111 -13.40 11.52 -3.41
C TYR A 111 -11.96 11.38 -2.89
N LEU A 112 -11.00 11.19 -3.81
CA LEU A 112 -9.59 11.12 -3.49
C LEU A 112 -8.88 12.36 -4.03
N ASP A 113 -8.15 13.04 -3.17
CA ASP A 113 -7.16 14.04 -3.56
C ASP A 113 -5.83 13.35 -3.86
N ILE A 114 -5.33 13.52 -5.09
CA ILE A 114 -4.14 12.81 -5.57
C ILE A 114 -3.11 13.83 -6.04
N ALA A 115 -2.02 13.95 -5.31
CA ALA A 115 -0.86 14.74 -5.68
C ALA A 115 0.21 13.82 -6.28
N THR A 116 0.55 14.04 -7.55
CA THR A 116 1.54 13.24 -8.29
C THR A 116 2.83 14.02 -8.45
N ASP A 117 3.95 13.37 -8.17
CA ASP A 117 5.31 13.86 -8.41
C ASP A 117 6.14 12.76 -9.10
N GLY A 118 6.37 12.93 -10.41
CA GLY A 118 7.07 11.94 -11.23
C GLY A 118 6.39 10.57 -11.19
N LYS A 119 7.10 9.56 -10.66
CA LYS A 119 6.62 8.19 -10.52
C LYS A 119 6.02 7.89 -9.14
N THR A 120 5.79 8.89 -8.32
CA THR A 120 5.15 8.75 -7.00
C THR A 120 3.88 9.59 -6.92
N ALA A 121 2.92 9.13 -6.15
CA ALA A 121 1.71 9.86 -5.86
C ALA A 121 1.31 9.68 -4.39
N VAL A 122 0.85 10.75 -3.77
CA VAL A 122 0.23 10.72 -2.44
C VAL A 122 -1.26 10.86 -2.61
N VAL A 123 -2.00 9.96 -2.00
CA VAL A 123 -3.46 9.91 -2.06
C VAL A 123 -4.02 10.24 -0.69
N ASN A 124 -4.86 11.26 -0.65
CA ASN A 124 -5.60 11.69 0.53
C ASN A 124 -7.09 11.44 0.30
N PRO A 125 -7.71 10.49 1.02
CA PRO A 125 -9.16 10.40 1.03
C PRO A 125 -9.77 11.64 1.66
N ILE A 126 -10.68 12.31 0.94
CA ILE A 126 -11.34 13.51 1.43
C ILE A 126 -12.17 13.17 2.66
N GLY A 127 -11.93 13.90 3.76
CA GLY A 127 -12.61 13.67 5.05
C GLY A 127 -12.00 12.57 5.94
N LYS A 128 -10.91 11.92 5.52
CA LYS A 128 -10.18 10.91 6.31
C LYS A 128 -8.67 11.07 6.14
N PRO A 129 -8.07 12.16 6.62
CA PRO A 129 -6.64 12.43 6.43
C PRO A 129 -5.73 11.36 7.08
N GLU A 130 -6.22 10.66 8.11
CA GLU A 130 -5.51 9.57 8.79
C GLU A 130 -5.27 8.33 7.92
N THR A 131 -5.89 8.26 6.74
CA THR A 131 -5.79 7.12 5.81
C THR A 131 -4.99 7.45 4.55
N LYS A 132 -4.07 8.40 4.63
CA LYS A 132 -3.15 8.71 3.54
C LYS A 132 -2.33 7.51 3.12
N PHE A 133 -2.08 7.39 1.82
CA PHE A 133 -1.19 6.36 1.32
C PHE A 133 -0.39 6.85 0.11
N ARG A 134 0.75 6.20 -0.12
CA ARG A 134 1.62 6.48 -1.25
C ARG A 134 1.50 5.40 -2.29
N MET A 135 1.49 5.83 -3.54
CA MET A 135 1.57 4.97 -4.71
C MET A 135 2.87 5.19 -5.48
N ARG A 136 3.30 4.17 -6.18
CA ARG A 136 4.44 4.21 -7.11
C ARG A 136 4.03 3.66 -8.46
N GLN A 137 4.48 4.32 -9.53
CA GLN A 137 4.32 3.83 -10.88
C GLN A 137 5.33 2.71 -11.16
N MET A 138 4.83 1.59 -11.67
CA MET A 138 5.62 0.43 -12.09
C MET A 138 6.13 0.61 -13.52
N GLU A 139 7.03 -0.28 -13.97
CA GLU A 139 7.63 -0.22 -15.31
C GLU A 139 6.62 -0.36 -16.44
N ASP A 140 5.56 -1.13 -16.23
CA ASP A 140 4.45 -1.31 -17.16
C ASP A 140 3.42 -0.17 -17.13
N GLY A 141 3.68 0.86 -16.31
CA GLY A 141 2.90 2.09 -16.23
C GLY A 141 1.76 2.07 -15.23
N HIS A 142 1.33 0.91 -14.70
CA HIS A 142 0.30 0.91 -13.65
C HIS A 142 0.87 1.39 -12.30
N TRP A 143 -0.02 1.76 -11.37
CA TRP A 143 0.37 2.28 -10.06
C TRP A 143 0.02 1.28 -8.96
N LYS A 144 0.94 1.11 -8.00
CA LYS A 144 0.73 0.28 -6.82
C LYS A 144 0.75 1.11 -5.55
N ILE A 145 -0.09 0.75 -4.59
CA ILE A 145 0.01 1.23 -3.21
C ILE A 145 1.24 0.57 -2.59
N VAL A 146 2.18 1.36 -2.10
CA VAL A 146 3.46 0.90 -1.55
C VAL A 146 3.67 1.26 -0.09
N GLU A 147 2.88 2.17 0.46
CA GLU A 147 3.00 2.65 1.84
C GLU A 147 1.67 3.18 2.36
N ILE A 148 1.33 2.84 3.60
CA ILE A 148 0.25 3.47 4.36
C ILE A 148 0.90 4.48 5.30
N MET A 149 0.57 5.76 5.10
CA MET A 149 1.14 6.86 5.88
C MET A 149 0.26 7.05 7.13
N ARG A 150 0.88 6.96 8.30
CA ARG A 150 0.23 7.23 9.60
C ARG A 150 0.82 8.51 10.19
N GLU A 151 -0.03 9.39 10.65
CA GLU A 151 0.39 10.54 11.45
C GLU A 151 0.72 10.14 12.88
#